data_ef6e94d37fe5d7a69efc75a90d074204
#
_entry.id   ef6e94d37fe5d7a69efc75a90d074204
#
_cell.length_a   1.000
_cell.length_b   1.000
_cell.length_c   1.000
_cell.angle_alpha   90.00
_cell.angle_beta   90.00
_cell.angle_gamma   90.00
#
_symmetry.space_group_name_H-M   'P 1'
#
loop_
_entity.id
_entity.type
_entity.pdbx_description
1 polymer ?
#
loop_
_entity_poly.entity_id
_entity_poly.type
_entity_poly.pdbx_seq_one_letter_code
_entity_poly.pdbx_strand_id
1 'polypeptide(L)'
;GERSGGGGAGPGVGPAGRGRAGGGDRGRRARGWSCRGRAGGGRSGKGGGGEGQGRGQGLRAGGGPGAQRGGGARGGGRGRRARGWSCGRCGASGCFAAAAAAAAAAAAPAPRSPAPPSRRPEARSREPPAAAFRESLNRHRYLNSVFPRENSSAVYGINQFSYLSPEEFKAIYLRSKPSRSPRYPAEVRTSIRNVSLPLRFDWRDKRVVTQVRNQQTCGGCWAFSVVGAVESAYAIKGKPLADISVQQVIDCSYNNYGCSGGSTLNALNWLNKTQVKLVRDSEYPFKAQNGLCHYFSDSYSGFSIRGYSAYDFSDQEDEMAKVLLTFGPLVVVVDAVSWQDYLGGIIQHHCSSGEANHAVLITGFDKIGSTPYWIVRNSWGSSWGVDGYAHVKMGGNICGIADSVSAVFV
;
A
#
# COMPACT_ATOMS: atom_id res chain seq x y z
N GLY A 1 7.56 -31.42 -66.58
CA GLY A 1 7.79 -30.51 -67.66
C GLY A 1 8.02 -29.14 -67.10
N GLU A 2 9.18 -28.77 -67.06
CA GLU A 2 9.91 -27.74 -67.89
C GLU A 2 9.52 -26.32 -67.58
N ARG A 3 10.47 -25.66 -66.93
CA ARG A 3 11.39 -24.59 -67.48
C ARG A 3 10.69 -23.26 -67.64
N SER A 4 11.19 -22.20 -67.24
CA SER A 4 12.43 -21.40 -67.23
C SER A 4 12.01 -19.96 -67.19
N GLY A 5 12.58 -19.09 -66.60
CA GLY A 5 13.75 -18.24 -66.72
C GLY A 5 13.28 -16.83 -66.43
N GLY A 6 13.91 -16.04 -65.79
CA GLY A 6 15.13 -15.34 -65.97
C GLY A 6 14.95 -13.90 -65.68
N GLY A 7 15.83 -13.36 -64.95
CA GLY A 7 16.66 -12.17 -65.15
C GLY A 7 15.99 -10.86 -64.74
N GLY A 8 16.59 -9.92 -64.09
CA GLY A 8 17.92 -9.60 -63.76
C GLY A 8 18.01 -8.13 -63.40
N ALA A 9 19.03 -7.84 -62.58
CA ALA A 9 19.78 -6.59 -62.51
C ALA A 9 19.20 -5.36 -61.74
N GLY A 10 19.90 -5.02 -60.65
CA GLY A 10 20.09 -3.66 -60.13
C GLY A 10 21.10 -2.88 -61.01
N PRO A 11 21.84 -1.89 -60.54
CA PRO A 11 21.79 -1.02 -59.36
C PRO A 11 21.88 0.48 -59.72
N GLY A 12 21.74 1.38 -58.78
CA GLY A 12 21.95 2.81 -59.00
C GLY A 12 22.39 3.55 -57.75
N VAL A 13 23.64 3.90 -57.76
CA VAL A 13 24.48 4.61 -56.80
C VAL A 13 24.26 6.14 -56.86
N GLY A 14 24.28 6.83 -55.67
CA GLY A 14 24.52 8.18 -55.22
C GLY A 14 24.72 9.36 -56.19
N PRO A 15 25.16 10.53 -55.75
CA PRO A 15 25.89 10.92 -54.56
C PRO A 15 25.46 12.26 -53.86
N ALA A 16 26.07 12.44 -52.69
CA ALA A 16 26.47 13.64 -51.95
C ALA A 16 26.30 15.06 -52.53
N GLY A 17 25.78 15.95 -51.71
CA GLY A 17 25.88 17.39 -51.85
C GLY A 17 26.12 18.07 -50.49
N ARG A 18 27.35 18.58 -50.30
CA ARG A 18 27.77 19.46 -49.18
C ARG A 18 27.30 20.90 -49.45
N GLY A 19 26.89 21.60 -48.40
CA GLY A 19 26.73 23.05 -48.44
C GLY A 19 26.88 23.66 -47.05
N ARG A 20 27.90 24.48 -46.90
CA ARG A 20 28.39 25.19 -45.72
C ARG A 20 27.61 26.48 -45.41
N ALA A 21 27.53 26.78 -44.10
CA ALA A 21 27.97 28.01 -43.40
C ALA A 21 27.13 29.29 -43.46
N GLY A 22 26.99 29.89 -42.28
CA GLY A 22 26.66 31.29 -41.97
C GLY A 22 25.62 31.38 -40.88
N GLY A 23 25.86 31.73 -39.65
CA GLY A 23 26.54 32.85 -39.06
C GLY A 23 25.48 33.90 -38.68
N GLY A 24 25.20 34.12 -37.37
CA GLY A 24 24.30 35.21 -36.98
C GLY A 24 23.90 35.14 -35.49
N ASP A 25 24.81 35.55 -34.66
CA ASP A 25 24.63 36.00 -33.28
C ASP A 25 23.63 37.15 -33.19
N ARG A 26 22.73 37.13 -32.19
CA ARG A 26 22.25 38.31 -31.44
C ARG A 26 21.35 37.88 -30.27
N GLY A 27 21.90 38.05 -29.09
CA GLY A 27 21.23 37.96 -27.80
C GLY A 27 20.09 38.93 -27.60
N ARG A 28 19.17 38.58 -26.71
CA ARG A 28 18.39 39.48 -25.81
C ARG A 28 17.89 38.74 -24.61
N ARG A 29 18.53 39.01 -23.49
CA ARG A 29 18.01 39.57 -22.19
C ARG A 29 16.84 38.84 -21.54
N ALA A 30 17.20 38.25 -20.45
CA ALA A 30 16.38 37.91 -19.31
C ALA A 30 15.51 39.11 -18.83
N ARG A 31 14.25 38.85 -18.50
CA ARG A 31 13.46 39.70 -17.62
C ARG A 31 13.00 38.84 -16.43
N GLY A 32 13.62 39.15 -15.28
CA GLY A 32 13.16 38.67 -13.99
C GLY A 32 11.85 39.37 -13.59
N TRP A 33 10.98 38.64 -12.94
CA TRP A 33 9.86 39.20 -12.19
C TRP A 33 10.08 38.91 -10.72
N SER A 34 10.35 40.01 -9.98
CA SER A 34 10.41 40.02 -8.55
C SER A 34 9.02 40.34 -8.01
N CYS A 35 8.50 39.51 -7.13
CA CYS A 35 7.33 39.87 -6.31
C CYS A 35 7.81 40.54 -5.02
N ARG A 36 7.55 41.83 -4.89
CA ARG A 36 7.61 42.58 -3.62
C ARG A 36 6.28 42.47 -2.91
N GLY A 37 6.31 42.10 -1.64
CA GLY A 37 5.21 42.19 -0.73
C GLY A 37 4.87 43.63 -0.35
N ARG A 38 3.62 43.90 -0.01
CA ARG A 38 3.18 45.09 0.77
C ARG A 38 2.15 44.64 1.78
N ALA A 39 2.50 44.90 3.01
CA ALA A 39 1.63 44.92 4.16
C ALA A 39 0.98 46.33 4.28
N GLY A 40 -0.17 46.41 4.93
CA GLY A 40 -0.90 47.62 5.40
C GLY A 40 -2.40 47.37 5.20
N GLY A 41 -3.27 47.36 6.16
CA GLY A 41 -3.44 48.16 7.34
C GLY A 41 -4.76 48.91 7.27
N GLY A 42 -5.77 48.46 8.02
CA GLY A 42 -6.64 49.30 8.79
C GLY A 42 -7.90 49.93 8.20
N ARG A 43 -8.98 49.70 8.96
CA ARG A 43 -10.13 50.57 9.32
C ARG A 43 -11.47 50.40 8.61
N SER A 44 -12.40 49.84 9.36
CA SER A 44 -13.70 50.36 9.86
C SER A 44 -14.50 51.32 8.96
N GLY A 45 -15.75 50.99 8.69
CA GLY A 45 -16.80 51.90 8.22
C GLY A 45 -18.18 51.25 8.29
N LYS A 46 -19.01 51.82 9.11
CA LYS A 46 -20.44 51.57 9.40
C LYS A 46 -21.36 51.93 8.22
N GLY A 47 -22.54 51.29 8.17
CA GLY A 47 -23.76 52.02 7.87
C GLY A 47 -24.77 51.37 6.95
N GLY A 48 -25.98 51.14 7.48
CA GLY A 48 -27.28 51.37 6.87
C GLY A 48 -27.80 50.26 5.95
N GLY A 49 -28.84 49.55 6.23
CA GLY A 49 -30.19 49.96 6.57
C GLY A 49 -31.11 49.65 5.39
N GLY A 50 -32.17 48.83 5.52
CA GLY A 50 -33.15 48.65 4.48
C GLY A 50 -34.07 47.44 4.71
N GLU A 51 -35.19 47.71 5.25
CA GLU A 51 -36.38 46.91 5.59
C GLU A 51 -37.01 46.21 4.39
N GLY A 52 -37.72 45.11 4.65
CA GLY A 52 -38.65 44.52 3.70
C GLY A 52 -39.38 43.29 4.27
N GLN A 53 -40.54 43.60 4.82
CA GLN A 53 -41.56 42.78 5.47
C GLN A 53 -42.18 41.67 4.60
N GLY A 54 -42.72 40.64 5.27
CA GLY A 54 -43.85 39.85 4.80
C GLY A 54 -43.87 38.46 5.44
N ARG A 55 -44.54 38.30 6.58
CA ARG A 55 -45.84 37.63 6.89
C ARG A 55 -45.98 36.21 6.25
N GLY A 56 -46.32 35.15 6.92
CA GLY A 56 -47.06 34.92 8.12
C GLY A 56 -47.32 33.48 8.39
N GLN A 57 -47.72 33.16 9.60
CA GLN A 57 -48.65 32.14 10.10
C GLN A 57 -48.26 30.68 9.92
N GLY A 58 -48.28 29.80 10.89
CA GLY A 58 -48.84 29.81 12.23
C GLY A 58 -49.23 28.41 12.64
N LEU A 59 -49.29 28.19 13.95
CA LEU A 59 -49.95 27.13 14.72
C LEU A 59 -49.08 25.96 15.16
N ARG A 60 -48.66 25.92 16.43
CA ARG A 60 -49.31 25.38 17.67
C ARG A 60 -49.43 23.87 17.64
N ALA A 61 -49.16 23.11 18.68
CA ALA A 61 -48.94 23.20 20.10
C ALA A 61 -48.57 21.81 20.60
N GLY A 62 -47.94 21.58 21.63
CA GLY A 62 -48.08 21.40 23.03
C GLY A 62 -47.34 20.14 23.42
N GLY A 63 -46.80 19.95 24.55
CA GLY A 63 -46.92 20.28 25.90
C GLY A 63 -45.85 19.55 26.69
N GLY A 64 -45.26 20.20 27.66
CA GLY A 64 -44.50 19.56 28.77
C GLY A 64 -45.52 19.13 29.86
N PRO A 65 -45.17 18.92 31.10
CA PRO A 65 -43.91 19.10 31.84
C PRO A 65 -43.56 17.99 32.81
N GLY A 66 -42.49 18.09 33.58
CA GLY A 66 -42.31 17.27 34.78
C GLY A 66 -40.93 17.38 35.43
N ALA A 67 -40.85 18.24 36.37
CA ALA A 67 -39.76 18.51 37.29
C ALA A 67 -39.69 17.48 38.44
N GLN A 68 -38.50 17.35 39.06
CA GLN A 68 -38.21 17.45 40.52
C GLN A 68 -36.87 16.74 40.81
N ARG A 69 -35.82 17.45 41.25
CA ARG A 69 -35.45 17.92 42.61
C ARG A 69 -34.95 16.77 43.52
N GLY A 70 -33.82 17.05 44.08
CA GLY A 70 -33.30 16.61 45.36
C GLY A 70 -31.91 16.06 45.24
N GLY A 71 -30.86 16.66 45.69
CA GLY A 71 -30.56 17.19 46.98
C GLY A 71 -29.45 16.37 47.56
N GLY A 72 -28.27 16.87 47.74
CA GLY A 72 -27.71 17.31 48.96
C GLY A 72 -26.58 16.48 49.47
N ALA A 73 -25.47 17.08 49.73
CA ALA A 73 -24.66 17.29 50.94
C ALA A 73 -23.26 16.62 50.89
N ARG A 74 -22.20 17.43 50.80
CA ARG A 74 -21.27 17.90 51.84
C ARG A 74 -20.35 16.85 52.50
N GLY A 75 -19.07 17.14 52.44
CA GLY A 75 -18.00 16.77 53.37
C GLY A 75 -16.73 16.46 52.63
N GLY A 76 -15.68 17.17 52.64
CA GLY A 76 -14.99 17.96 53.64
C GLY A 76 -13.75 17.20 54.08
N GLY A 77 -12.55 17.73 53.77
CA GLY A 77 -11.40 17.35 54.58
C GLY A 77 -10.04 17.30 53.87
N ARG A 78 -9.34 18.44 53.87
CA ARG A 78 -7.90 18.64 54.22
C ARG A 78 -6.91 17.67 53.55
N GLY A 79 -6.03 18.02 52.67
CA GLY A 79 -4.97 19.04 52.79
C GLY A 79 -3.74 18.46 53.52
N ARG A 80 -2.69 18.02 52.79
CA ARG A 80 -1.31 18.13 53.30
C ARG A 80 -0.34 18.40 52.16
N ARG A 81 0.42 19.42 52.40
CA ARG A 81 1.44 20.08 51.60
C ARG A 81 2.66 19.20 51.31
N ALA A 82 3.26 19.54 50.21
CA ALA A 82 4.59 19.27 49.72
C ALA A 82 5.70 19.43 50.78
N ARG A 83 6.76 18.67 50.62
CA ARG A 83 8.13 19.16 50.87
C ARG A 83 9.03 18.61 49.78
N GLY A 84 9.59 19.52 49.01
CA GLY A 84 10.70 19.30 48.16
C GLY A 84 11.97 19.08 48.97
N TRP A 85 12.91 18.37 48.44
CA TRP A 85 14.29 18.38 48.86
C TRP A 85 15.18 18.54 47.63
N SER A 86 15.93 19.61 47.64
CA SER A 86 16.96 19.95 46.71
C SER A 86 18.35 19.56 47.24
N CYS A 87 19.23 19.29 46.29
CA CYS A 87 20.67 19.47 46.33
C CYS A 87 21.56 18.82 47.40
N GLY A 88 22.62 18.26 46.90
CA GLY A 88 23.87 18.06 47.62
C GLY A 88 24.89 17.30 46.78
N ARG A 89 25.74 18.05 46.10
CA ARG A 89 27.08 17.58 45.66
C ARG A 89 27.97 17.36 46.86
N CYS A 90 28.84 16.33 46.78
CA CYS A 90 30.21 16.20 47.31
C CYS A 90 30.61 14.76 47.03
N GLY A 91 31.68 14.36 46.42
CA GLY A 91 33.03 14.76 46.65
C GLY A 91 33.78 13.54 47.18
N ALA A 92 34.59 12.96 46.34
CA ALA A 92 35.76 12.10 46.46
C ALA A 92 36.22 11.56 47.86
N SER A 93 36.75 10.34 47.78
CA SER A 93 37.86 9.76 48.59
C SER A 93 37.50 8.83 49.73
N GLY A 94 37.79 7.56 49.52
CA GLY A 94 38.65 6.71 50.32
C GLY A 94 38.16 6.23 51.70
N CYS A 95 38.08 4.93 51.86
CA CYS A 95 38.83 4.20 52.87
C CYS A 95 38.40 2.74 53.01
N PHE A 96 39.34 1.90 53.00
CA PHE A 96 39.26 0.46 53.35
C PHE A 96 38.84 0.27 54.80
N ALA A 97 38.00 -0.76 55.08
CA ALA A 97 38.15 -1.59 56.26
C ALA A 97 37.41 -2.91 56.09
N ALA A 98 38.13 -3.97 56.31
CA ALA A 98 37.65 -5.35 56.42
C ALA A 98 36.99 -5.57 57.77
N ALA A 99 35.93 -6.35 57.80
CA ALA A 99 35.50 -7.05 59.04
C ALA A 99 34.74 -8.33 58.71
N ALA A 100 35.25 -9.34 59.19
CA ALA A 100 35.07 -10.73 59.44
C ALA A 100 33.63 -11.30 59.51
N ALA A 101 33.60 -12.54 59.13
CA ALA A 101 32.65 -13.63 59.13
C ALA A 101 31.69 -13.75 60.31
N ALA A 102 30.42 -14.12 60.02
CA ALA A 102 29.64 -14.99 60.84
C ALA A 102 28.82 -15.94 59.95
N ALA A 103 29.16 -17.20 59.98
CA ALA A 103 28.49 -18.29 59.33
C ALA A 103 27.16 -18.56 60.05
N ALA A 104 26.03 -18.46 59.34
CA ALA A 104 24.77 -19.06 59.71
C ALA A 104 24.40 -20.10 58.64
N ALA A 105 24.52 -21.37 59.03
CA ALA A 105 24.06 -22.51 58.22
C ALA A 105 22.55 -22.48 58.12
N ALA A 106 22.02 -22.13 56.94
CA ALA A 106 20.64 -22.31 56.58
C ALA A 106 20.55 -23.58 55.70
N ALA A 107 19.73 -24.54 56.17
CA ALA A 107 19.46 -25.81 55.53
C ALA A 107 18.95 -25.61 54.08
N ALA A 108 19.52 -26.35 53.15
CA ALA A 108 19.09 -26.40 51.77
C ALA A 108 17.69 -27.02 51.66
N PRO A 109 16.76 -26.46 50.86
CA PRO A 109 15.49 -27.12 50.55
C PRO A 109 15.74 -28.31 49.65
N ALA A 110 15.04 -29.40 49.90
CA ALA A 110 15.07 -30.64 49.13
C ALA A 110 14.79 -30.41 47.63
N PRO A 111 15.37 -31.19 46.74
CA PRO A 111 15.15 -31.04 45.29
C PRO A 111 13.67 -31.30 44.95
N ARG A 112 13.02 -30.34 44.33
CA ARG A 112 11.68 -30.49 43.75
C ARG A 112 11.77 -31.48 42.60
N SER A 113 10.89 -32.46 42.61
CA SER A 113 10.68 -33.37 41.49
C SER A 113 10.48 -32.61 40.18
N PRO A 114 11.06 -33.08 39.06
CA PRO A 114 10.89 -32.44 37.78
C PRO A 114 9.41 -32.43 37.39
N ALA A 115 8.89 -31.25 37.03
CA ALA A 115 7.55 -31.12 36.47
C ALA A 115 7.46 -31.99 35.19
N PRO A 116 6.29 -32.60 34.90
CA PRO A 116 6.12 -33.37 33.70
C PRO A 116 6.38 -32.45 32.47
N PRO A 117 7.02 -32.96 31.42
CA PRO A 117 7.31 -32.16 30.23
C PRO A 117 6.00 -31.60 29.70
N SER A 118 5.93 -30.25 29.59
CA SER A 118 4.84 -29.57 28.89
C SER A 118 4.73 -30.21 27.50
N ARG A 119 3.56 -30.78 27.21
CA ARG A 119 3.26 -31.28 25.85
C ARG A 119 3.57 -30.15 24.89
N ARG A 120 4.62 -30.32 24.08
CA ARG A 120 4.83 -29.49 22.89
C ARG A 120 3.52 -29.52 22.10
N PRO A 121 3.03 -28.39 21.58
CA PRO A 121 1.93 -28.43 20.64
C PRO A 121 2.37 -29.39 19.53
N GLU A 122 1.59 -30.45 19.33
CA GLU A 122 1.78 -31.39 18.23
C GLU A 122 1.96 -30.57 16.96
N ALA A 123 3.14 -30.65 16.35
CA ALA A 123 3.39 -30.16 15.02
C ALA A 123 2.34 -30.87 14.16
N ARG A 124 1.32 -30.11 13.69
CA ARG A 124 0.38 -30.59 12.68
C ARG A 124 1.23 -31.26 11.63
N SER A 125 1.04 -32.55 11.44
CA SER A 125 1.71 -33.34 10.43
C SER A 125 1.54 -32.60 9.10
N ARG A 126 2.64 -32.05 8.55
CA ARG A 126 2.61 -31.51 7.18
C ARG A 126 2.17 -32.65 6.30
N GLU A 127 1.05 -32.49 5.62
CA GLU A 127 0.66 -33.45 4.59
C GLU A 127 1.83 -33.63 3.63
N PRO A 128 2.10 -34.88 3.18
CA PRO A 128 3.20 -35.08 2.25
C PRO A 128 2.96 -34.24 0.99
N PRO A 129 4.00 -33.63 0.40
CA PRO A 129 3.88 -32.77 -0.79
C PRO A 129 3.05 -33.37 -1.94
N ALA A 130 3.01 -34.69 -2.02
CA ALA A 130 2.18 -35.43 -2.98
C ALA A 130 0.67 -35.30 -2.74
N ALA A 131 0.21 -35.13 -1.50
CA ALA A 131 -1.21 -34.95 -1.16
C ALA A 131 -1.67 -33.54 -1.54
N ALA A 132 -0.92 -32.50 -1.16
CA ALA A 132 -1.20 -31.12 -1.54
C ALA A 132 -1.18 -30.91 -3.06
N PHE A 133 -0.23 -31.54 -3.75
CA PHE A 133 -0.18 -31.50 -5.22
C PHE A 133 -1.41 -32.15 -5.86
N ARG A 134 -1.87 -33.30 -5.35
CA ARG A 134 -3.09 -33.97 -5.83
C ARG A 134 -4.32 -33.12 -5.61
N GLU A 135 -4.42 -32.50 -4.46
CA GLU A 135 -5.49 -31.56 -4.15
C GLU A 135 -5.47 -30.38 -5.13
N SER A 136 -4.30 -29.82 -5.43
CA SER A 136 -4.12 -28.77 -6.42
C SER A 136 -4.66 -29.16 -7.79
N LEU A 137 -4.32 -30.39 -8.27
CA LEU A 137 -4.86 -30.89 -9.54
C LEU A 137 -6.39 -30.99 -9.56
N ASN A 138 -7.00 -31.40 -8.46
CA ASN A 138 -8.47 -31.46 -8.34
C ASN A 138 -9.06 -30.04 -8.35
N ARG A 139 -8.44 -29.10 -7.65
CA ARG A 139 -8.84 -27.68 -7.62
C ARG A 139 -8.76 -27.05 -9.02
N HIS A 140 -7.68 -27.32 -9.78
CA HIS A 140 -7.55 -26.84 -11.17
C HIS A 140 -8.69 -27.35 -12.06
N ARG A 141 -9.01 -28.65 -11.97
CA ARG A 141 -10.13 -29.23 -12.73
C ARG A 141 -11.45 -28.57 -12.38
N TYR A 142 -11.72 -28.38 -11.09
CA TYR A 142 -12.91 -27.71 -10.60
C TYR A 142 -12.99 -26.27 -11.14
N LEU A 143 -11.98 -25.44 -10.90
CA LEU A 143 -11.97 -24.04 -11.30
C LEU A 143 -12.12 -23.84 -12.81
N ASN A 144 -11.54 -24.72 -13.62
CA ASN A 144 -11.65 -24.66 -15.07
C ASN A 144 -12.96 -25.25 -15.62
N SER A 145 -13.76 -25.95 -14.80
CA SER A 145 -15.02 -26.61 -15.23
C SER A 145 -16.28 -25.88 -14.84
N VAL A 146 -16.25 -25.06 -13.78
CA VAL A 146 -17.45 -24.46 -13.17
C VAL A 146 -18.09 -23.40 -14.06
N PHE A 147 -17.31 -22.75 -14.90
CA PHE A 147 -17.82 -21.72 -15.82
C PHE A 147 -17.47 -22.10 -17.26
N PRO A 148 -18.43 -21.90 -18.19
CA PRO A 148 -18.17 -22.09 -19.61
C PRO A 148 -16.92 -21.28 -20.00
N ARG A 149 -16.06 -21.85 -20.82
CA ARG A 149 -14.90 -21.16 -21.38
C ARG A 149 -15.38 -20.05 -22.31
N GLU A 150 -15.69 -18.92 -21.76
CA GLU A 150 -15.70 -17.68 -22.51
C GLU A 150 -14.23 -17.38 -22.90
N ASN A 151 -14.01 -16.85 -24.10
CA ASN A 151 -12.67 -16.64 -24.69
C ASN A 151 -11.71 -15.80 -23.84
N SER A 152 -12.14 -15.25 -22.73
CA SER A 152 -11.35 -14.40 -21.83
C SER A 152 -11.30 -14.89 -20.37
N SER A 153 -11.95 -16.01 -20.02
CA SER A 153 -11.98 -16.51 -18.64
C SER A 153 -10.61 -16.90 -18.12
N ALA A 154 -10.41 -16.76 -16.80
CA ALA A 154 -9.18 -17.18 -16.13
C ALA A 154 -8.90 -18.65 -16.34
N VAL A 155 -7.62 -18.99 -16.50
CA VAL A 155 -7.10 -20.35 -16.62
C VAL A 155 -6.29 -20.66 -15.38
N TYR A 156 -6.53 -21.83 -14.79
CA TYR A 156 -5.86 -22.32 -13.59
C TYR A 156 -5.08 -23.61 -13.89
N GLY A 157 -3.89 -23.74 -13.30
CA GLY A 157 -3.04 -24.89 -13.55
C GLY A 157 -1.82 -24.95 -12.66
N ILE A 158 -0.89 -25.83 -13.01
CA ILE A 158 0.33 -26.07 -12.23
C ILE A 158 1.23 -24.86 -12.27
N ASN A 159 1.61 -24.38 -11.09
CA ASN A 159 2.59 -23.33 -10.90
C ASN A 159 3.41 -23.57 -9.61
N GLN A 160 4.21 -22.59 -9.23
CA GLN A 160 5.10 -22.66 -8.05
C GLN A 160 4.39 -22.94 -6.72
N PHE A 161 3.07 -22.76 -6.63
CA PHE A 161 2.28 -22.95 -5.41
C PHE A 161 1.52 -24.28 -5.36
N SER A 162 1.61 -25.10 -6.41
CA SER A 162 0.82 -26.33 -6.51
C SER A 162 1.19 -27.41 -5.49
N TYR A 163 2.29 -27.23 -4.75
CA TYR A 163 2.71 -28.10 -3.64
C TYR A 163 2.26 -27.61 -2.26
N LEU A 164 1.49 -26.53 -2.21
CA LEU A 164 0.93 -25.99 -0.98
C LEU A 164 -0.56 -26.30 -0.91
N SER A 165 -1.05 -26.63 0.28
CA SER A 165 -2.49 -26.60 0.54
C SER A 165 -3.00 -25.16 0.49
N PRO A 166 -4.31 -24.91 0.29
CA PRO A 166 -4.87 -23.56 0.33
C PRO A 166 -4.61 -22.85 1.66
N GLU A 167 -4.63 -23.60 2.77
CA GLU A 167 -4.37 -23.07 4.12
C GLU A 167 -2.91 -22.66 4.28
N GLU A 168 -1.97 -23.46 3.78
CA GLU A 168 -0.54 -23.12 3.80
C GLU A 168 -0.26 -21.90 2.90
N PHE A 169 -0.83 -21.87 1.70
CA PHE A 169 -0.72 -20.73 0.80
C PHE A 169 -1.26 -19.46 1.46
N LYS A 170 -2.47 -19.51 2.03
CA LYS A 170 -3.06 -18.39 2.77
C LYS A 170 -2.18 -17.97 3.95
N ALA A 171 -1.67 -18.93 4.70
CA ALA A 171 -0.84 -18.67 5.87
C ALA A 171 0.51 -18.02 5.55
N ILE A 172 1.05 -18.22 4.36
CA ILE A 172 2.36 -17.69 3.95
C ILE A 172 2.20 -16.38 3.16
N TYR A 173 1.34 -16.37 2.14
CA TYR A 173 1.31 -15.34 1.10
C TYR A 173 0.21 -14.30 1.29
N LEU A 174 -0.92 -14.65 1.94
CA LEU A 174 -2.10 -13.80 2.07
C LEU A 174 -2.17 -13.19 3.48
N ARG A 175 -1.24 -12.27 3.78
CA ARG A 175 -1.05 -11.70 5.12
C ARG A 175 -1.40 -10.22 5.20
N SER A 176 -2.00 -9.63 4.16
CA SER A 176 -2.51 -8.26 4.26
C SER A 176 -3.79 -8.25 5.10
N LYS A 177 -3.88 -7.26 5.98
CA LYS A 177 -5.09 -7.04 6.78
C LYS A 177 -6.01 -6.09 6.03
N PRO A 178 -7.31 -6.39 5.94
CA PRO A 178 -8.26 -5.45 5.38
C PRO A 178 -8.30 -4.19 6.23
N SER A 179 -8.51 -3.06 5.57
CA SER A 179 -8.67 -1.76 6.21
C SER A 179 -9.92 -1.11 5.64
N ARG A 180 -10.79 -0.64 6.50
CA ARG A 180 -11.98 0.10 6.06
C ARG A 180 -11.58 1.51 5.66
N SER A 181 -11.87 1.87 4.43
CA SER A 181 -11.71 3.22 3.90
C SER A 181 -13.07 3.92 3.83
N PRO A 182 -13.13 5.25 3.97
CA PRO A 182 -14.37 5.98 3.72
C PRO A 182 -14.77 5.87 2.24
N ARG A 183 -16.07 5.96 1.96
CA ARG A 183 -16.57 6.04 0.59
C ARG A 183 -15.95 7.23 -0.14
N TYR A 184 -15.69 7.07 -1.43
CA TYR A 184 -15.16 8.16 -2.27
C TYR A 184 -16.18 9.30 -2.36
N PRO A 185 -15.85 10.49 -1.83
CA PRO A 185 -16.82 11.57 -1.68
C PRO A 185 -17.11 12.28 -3.00
N ALA A 186 -18.37 12.77 -3.13
CA ALA A 186 -18.80 13.47 -4.33
C ALA A 186 -18.01 14.76 -4.61
N GLU A 187 -17.53 15.43 -3.56
CA GLU A 187 -16.75 16.68 -3.66
C GLU A 187 -15.39 16.43 -4.31
N VAL A 188 -14.71 15.31 -3.98
CA VAL A 188 -13.44 14.95 -4.59
C VAL A 188 -13.63 14.57 -6.05
N ARG A 189 -14.77 13.92 -6.38
CA ARG A 189 -15.16 13.59 -7.75
C ARG A 189 -15.17 14.82 -8.67
N THR A 190 -15.54 15.99 -8.15
CA THR A 190 -15.59 17.21 -8.97
C THR A 190 -14.23 17.68 -9.46
N SER A 191 -13.16 17.44 -8.71
CA SER A 191 -11.79 17.86 -9.05
C SER A 191 -11.19 17.09 -10.25
N ILE A 192 -11.69 15.88 -10.54
CA ILE A 192 -11.22 15.02 -11.65
C ILE A 192 -12.32 14.73 -12.69
N ARG A 193 -13.42 15.48 -12.67
CA ARG A 193 -14.58 15.28 -13.58
C ARG A 193 -14.23 15.30 -15.08
N ASN A 194 -13.23 16.08 -15.47
CA ASN A 194 -12.90 16.32 -16.85
C ASN A 194 -11.88 15.32 -17.43
N VAL A 195 -11.51 14.26 -16.69
CA VAL A 195 -10.62 13.23 -17.20
C VAL A 195 -11.44 12.26 -18.06
N SER A 196 -11.18 12.28 -19.39
CA SER A 196 -11.72 11.29 -20.31
C SER A 196 -10.99 9.96 -20.13
N LEU A 197 -11.72 8.87 -19.94
CA LEU A 197 -11.15 7.54 -19.85
C LEU A 197 -10.83 7.00 -21.26
N PRO A 198 -9.57 6.66 -21.57
CA PRO A 198 -9.24 5.93 -22.78
C PRO A 198 -9.78 4.49 -22.69
N LEU A 199 -9.85 3.81 -23.83
CA LEU A 199 -10.22 2.38 -23.86
C LEU A 199 -9.18 1.48 -23.22
N ARG A 200 -7.90 1.87 -23.26
CA ARG A 200 -6.80 1.16 -22.61
C ARG A 200 -5.80 2.18 -22.05
N PHE A 201 -5.31 1.87 -20.87
CA PHE A 201 -4.23 2.64 -20.25
C PHE A 201 -3.37 1.74 -19.36
N ASP A 202 -2.04 1.91 -19.42
CA ASP A 202 -1.10 1.17 -18.58
C ASP A 202 0.13 2.04 -18.27
N TRP A 203 0.43 2.22 -17.01
CA TRP A 203 1.61 2.95 -16.55
C TRP A 203 2.93 2.26 -16.93
N ARG A 204 2.91 0.95 -17.24
CA ARG A 204 4.08 0.22 -17.78
C ARG A 204 4.51 0.79 -19.12
N ASP A 205 3.57 1.19 -19.97
CA ASP A 205 3.84 1.80 -21.28
C ASP A 205 4.56 3.14 -21.14
N LYS A 206 4.42 3.80 -19.97
CA LYS A 206 5.14 5.03 -19.61
C LYS A 206 6.50 4.78 -18.94
N ARG A 207 6.88 3.52 -18.73
CA ARG A 207 8.14 3.11 -18.07
C ARG A 207 8.31 3.68 -16.67
N VAL A 208 7.22 3.81 -15.93
CA VAL A 208 7.21 4.33 -14.54
C VAL A 208 6.89 3.24 -13.51
N VAL A 209 6.83 1.98 -13.92
CA VAL A 209 6.60 0.82 -13.07
C VAL A 209 7.85 -0.05 -13.08
N THR A 210 8.39 -0.38 -11.89
CA THR A 210 9.53 -1.27 -11.73
C THR A 210 9.18 -2.72 -12.08
N GLN A 211 10.19 -3.59 -12.25
CA GLN A 211 9.96 -5.01 -12.51
C GLN A 211 9.22 -5.70 -11.36
N VAL A 212 8.50 -6.78 -11.68
CA VAL A 212 7.82 -7.60 -10.68
C VAL A 212 8.84 -8.25 -9.76
N ARG A 213 8.66 -8.09 -8.46
CA ARG A 213 9.48 -8.70 -7.41
C ARG A 213 8.79 -9.91 -6.79
N ASN A 214 9.52 -10.69 -6.00
CA ASN A 214 9.01 -11.87 -5.32
C ASN A 214 9.12 -11.71 -3.80
N GLN A 215 7.99 -11.72 -3.09
CA GLN A 215 7.93 -11.67 -1.63
C GLN A 215 8.42 -12.97 -0.96
N GLN A 216 8.63 -14.04 -1.74
CA GLN A 216 9.05 -15.35 -1.22
C GLN A 216 8.11 -15.82 -0.08
N THR A 217 8.65 -16.40 1.00
CA THR A 217 7.87 -16.87 2.16
C THR A 217 7.54 -15.78 3.18
N CYS A 218 7.78 -14.51 2.84
CA CYS A 218 7.45 -13.37 3.69
C CYS A 218 6.04 -12.82 3.36
N GLY A 219 5.18 -12.66 4.34
CA GLY A 219 3.85 -12.06 4.21
C GLY A 219 3.89 -10.54 4.02
N GLY A 220 4.82 -10.03 3.22
CA GLY A 220 5.12 -8.60 3.02
C GLY A 220 4.38 -7.93 1.87
N CYS A 221 3.34 -8.54 1.29
CA CYS A 221 2.59 -7.98 0.14
C CYS A 221 2.13 -6.53 0.38
N TRP A 222 1.75 -6.19 1.61
CA TRP A 222 1.38 -4.84 2.04
C TRP A 222 2.52 -3.82 1.84
N ALA A 223 3.77 -4.22 2.05
CA ALA A 223 4.94 -3.36 1.85
C ALA A 223 5.32 -3.28 0.36
N PHE A 224 5.27 -4.40 -0.38
CA PHE A 224 5.55 -4.41 -1.83
C PHE A 224 4.60 -3.51 -2.61
N SER A 225 3.31 -3.53 -2.31
CA SER A 225 2.32 -2.70 -3.00
C SER A 225 2.52 -1.21 -2.70
N VAL A 226 2.76 -0.83 -1.44
CA VAL A 226 3.02 0.56 -1.04
C VAL A 226 4.31 1.09 -1.67
N VAL A 227 5.40 0.32 -1.59
CA VAL A 227 6.70 0.71 -2.19
C VAL A 227 6.57 0.86 -3.70
N GLY A 228 5.90 -0.07 -4.40
CA GLY A 228 5.66 0.03 -5.84
C GLY A 228 4.88 1.29 -6.25
N ALA A 229 3.93 1.74 -5.43
CA ALA A 229 3.22 3.01 -5.66
C ALA A 229 4.14 4.23 -5.48
N VAL A 230 5.02 4.22 -4.46
CA VAL A 230 6.00 5.29 -4.23
C VAL A 230 6.99 5.37 -5.39
N GLU A 231 7.54 4.24 -5.85
CA GLU A 231 8.45 4.16 -7.00
C GLU A 231 7.84 4.82 -8.24
N SER A 232 6.60 4.43 -8.55
CA SER A 232 5.87 4.98 -9.70
C SER A 232 5.55 6.46 -9.53
N ALA A 233 5.14 6.90 -8.35
CA ALA A 233 4.82 8.31 -8.09
C ALA A 233 6.04 9.22 -8.31
N TYR A 234 7.24 8.79 -7.89
CA TYR A 234 8.48 9.52 -8.16
C TYR A 234 8.83 9.55 -9.66
N ALA A 235 8.69 8.42 -10.35
CA ALA A 235 8.95 8.34 -11.79
C ALA A 235 7.98 9.21 -12.61
N ILE A 236 6.71 9.25 -12.24
CA ILE A 236 5.69 10.13 -12.85
C ILE A 236 6.06 11.61 -12.67
N LYS A 237 6.72 11.98 -11.57
CA LYS A 237 7.24 13.32 -11.31
C LYS A 237 8.57 13.63 -12.04
N GLY A 238 8.99 12.77 -12.96
CA GLY A 238 10.20 12.96 -13.77
C GLY A 238 11.51 12.60 -13.06
N LYS A 239 11.44 11.89 -11.93
CA LYS A 239 12.64 11.32 -11.32
C LYS A 239 12.99 10.00 -11.99
N PRO A 240 14.28 9.60 -12.02
CA PRO A 240 14.66 8.28 -12.51
C PRO A 240 13.91 7.18 -11.75
N LEU A 241 13.38 6.20 -12.47
CA LEU A 241 12.76 5.03 -11.89
C LEU A 241 13.81 4.29 -11.04
N ALA A 242 13.47 3.96 -9.82
CA ALA A 242 14.38 3.35 -8.86
C ALA A 242 13.68 2.26 -8.06
N ASP A 243 14.38 1.15 -7.81
CA ASP A 243 13.97 0.14 -6.87
C ASP A 243 14.17 0.65 -5.43
N ILE A 244 13.08 0.82 -4.70
CA ILE A 244 13.06 1.28 -3.30
C ILE A 244 13.02 0.07 -2.37
N SER A 245 13.65 0.17 -1.21
CA SER A 245 13.73 -0.89 -0.23
C SER A 245 12.35 -1.25 0.35
N VAL A 246 11.92 -2.46 0.06
CA VAL A 246 10.76 -3.07 0.71
C VAL A 246 11.12 -3.53 2.12
N GLN A 247 12.37 -4.00 2.32
CA GLN A 247 12.83 -4.48 3.61
C GLN A 247 12.80 -3.38 4.67
N GLN A 248 13.17 -2.15 4.32
CA GLN A 248 13.08 -1.02 5.25
C GLN A 248 11.64 -0.79 5.72
N VAL A 249 10.66 -0.90 4.84
CA VAL A 249 9.24 -0.77 5.20
C VAL A 249 8.80 -1.93 6.10
N ILE A 250 9.22 -3.16 5.79
CA ILE A 250 8.93 -4.36 6.60
C ILE A 250 9.48 -4.22 8.02
N ASP A 251 10.71 -3.76 8.16
CA ASP A 251 11.42 -3.71 9.44
C ASP A 251 11.03 -2.48 10.27
N CYS A 252 10.71 -1.35 9.63
CA CYS A 252 10.54 -0.06 10.31
C CYS A 252 9.09 0.38 10.51
N SER A 253 8.12 -0.19 9.80
CA SER A 253 6.72 0.18 9.96
C SER A 253 6.12 -0.43 11.23
N TYR A 254 6.31 0.26 12.36
CA TYR A 254 6.04 -0.24 13.73
C TYR A 254 4.57 -0.61 14.03
N ASN A 255 3.62 -0.17 13.19
CA ASN A 255 2.20 -0.56 13.32
C ASN A 255 1.84 -1.78 12.46
N ASN A 256 2.84 -2.43 11.88
CA ASN A 256 2.72 -3.65 11.10
C ASN A 256 3.57 -4.78 11.73
N TYR A 257 3.41 -6.00 11.26
CA TYR A 257 4.04 -7.18 11.85
C TYR A 257 5.10 -7.79 10.91
N GLY A 258 5.70 -6.97 10.05
CA GLY A 258 6.73 -7.40 9.12
C GLY A 258 6.26 -8.51 8.18
N CYS A 259 7.01 -9.61 8.11
CA CYS A 259 6.66 -10.79 7.32
C CYS A 259 5.47 -11.59 7.88
N SER A 260 5.03 -11.31 9.12
CA SER A 260 3.81 -11.90 9.67
C SER A 260 2.54 -11.16 9.23
N GLY A 261 2.69 -10.12 8.41
CA GLY A 261 1.59 -9.40 7.78
C GLY A 261 1.45 -7.95 8.21
N GLY A 262 0.57 -7.23 7.53
CA GLY A 262 0.34 -5.82 7.83
C GLY A 262 -0.80 -5.20 7.02
N SER A 263 -1.04 -3.93 7.26
CA SER A 263 -2.01 -3.09 6.58
C SER A 263 -1.28 -2.06 5.71
N THR A 264 -1.70 -1.90 4.48
CA THR A 264 -1.21 -0.86 3.57
C THR A 264 -1.47 0.54 4.12
N LEU A 265 -2.63 0.75 4.77
CA LEU A 265 -2.96 2.04 5.40
C LEU A 265 -2.06 2.35 6.59
N ASN A 266 -1.70 1.34 7.41
CA ASN A 266 -0.74 1.54 8.49
C ASN A 266 0.63 1.96 7.97
N ALA A 267 1.08 1.34 6.87
CA ALA A 267 2.34 1.72 6.22
C ALA A 267 2.31 3.14 5.65
N LEU A 268 1.25 3.49 4.92
CA LEU A 268 1.07 4.83 4.37
C LEU A 268 0.97 5.89 5.47
N ASN A 269 0.24 5.61 6.54
CA ASN A 269 0.11 6.50 7.69
C ASN A 269 1.45 6.67 8.42
N TRP A 270 2.24 5.59 8.57
CA TRP A 270 3.58 5.65 9.11
C TRP A 270 4.49 6.52 8.25
N LEU A 271 4.57 6.29 6.94
CA LEU A 271 5.35 7.11 6.00
C LEU A 271 4.97 8.59 6.06
N ASN A 272 3.64 8.88 6.08
CA ASN A 272 3.14 10.24 6.12
C ASN A 272 3.41 10.95 7.45
N LYS A 273 3.31 10.26 8.58
CA LYS A 273 3.53 10.86 9.90
C LYS A 273 5.01 11.07 10.21
N THR A 274 5.83 10.10 9.87
CA THR A 274 7.26 10.13 10.22
C THR A 274 8.10 10.90 9.20
N GLN A 275 7.59 11.09 8.00
CA GLN A 275 8.34 11.68 6.87
C GLN A 275 9.67 10.97 6.61
N VAL A 276 9.76 9.70 6.99
CA VAL A 276 10.96 8.88 6.82
C VAL A 276 11.33 8.82 5.34
N LYS A 277 12.61 8.93 5.06
CA LYS A 277 13.15 8.76 3.72
C LYS A 277 13.47 7.29 3.48
N LEU A 278 12.76 6.68 2.55
CA LEU A 278 13.07 5.33 2.10
C LEU A 278 14.35 5.35 1.25
N VAL A 279 15.17 4.33 1.40
CA VAL A 279 16.43 4.17 0.66
C VAL A 279 16.24 3.23 -0.52
N ARG A 280 17.26 3.08 -1.37
CA ARG A 280 17.24 2.13 -2.48
C ARG A 280 17.33 0.69 -1.97
N ASP A 281 16.78 -0.25 -2.74
CA ASP A 281 16.84 -1.68 -2.43
C ASP A 281 18.29 -2.19 -2.36
N SER A 282 19.20 -1.61 -3.15
CA SER A 282 20.64 -1.91 -3.09
C SER A 282 21.31 -1.55 -1.76
N GLU A 283 20.74 -0.60 -1.00
CA GLU A 283 21.28 -0.14 0.29
C GLU A 283 20.63 -0.87 1.48
N TYR A 284 19.42 -1.39 1.27
CA TYR A 284 18.69 -2.15 2.26
C TYR A 284 17.92 -3.29 1.57
N PRO A 285 18.63 -4.35 1.16
CA PRO A 285 18.09 -5.38 0.29
C PRO A 285 17.06 -6.26 1.00
N PHE A 286 16.11 -6.76 0.21
CA PHE A 286 15.06 -7.67 0.66
C PHE A 286 15.63 -9.02 1.13
N LYS A 287 15.24 -9.48 2.33
CA LYS A 287 15.75 -10.69 2.98
C LYS A 287 14.68 -11.76 3.21
N ALA A 288 13.42 -11.49 2.90
CA ALA A 288 12.28 -12.37 3.15
C ALA A 288 12.10 -12.81 4.62
N GLN A 289 12.59 -12.00 5.56
CA GLN A 289 12.47 -12.22 7.00
C GLN A 289 12.43 -10.88 7.73
N ASN A 290 11.94 -10.88 8.97
CA ASN A 290 11.99 -9.68 9.80
C ASN A 290 13.43 -9.38 10.21
N GLY A 291 13.80 -8.11 10.18
CA GLY A 291 15.07 -7.59 10.66
C GLY A 291 14.87 -6.49 11.70
N LEU A 292 15.97 -5.94 12.17
CA LEU A 292 15.97 -4.72 12.97
C LEU A 292 15.85 -3.52 12.03
N CYS A 293 15.06 -2.54 12.43
CA CYS A 293 14.94 -1.30 11.67
C CYS A 293 16.27 -0.53 11.72
N HIS A 294 16.79 -0.18 10.55
CA HIS A 294 17.96 0.71 10.42
C HIS A 294 17.48 2.08 9.97
N TYR A 295 17.81 3.10 10.75
CA TYR A 295 17.54 4.49 10.42
C TYR A 295 18.74 5.12 9.73
N PHE A 296 18.45 5.92 8.71
CA PHE A 296 19.44 6.71 7.98
C PHE A 296 19.38 8.16 8.47
N SER A 297 20.47 8.89 8.32
CA SER A 297 20.52 10.29 8.77
C SER A 297 19.55 11.17 7.95
N ASP A 298 19.05 12.24 8.53
CA ASP A 298 18.14 13.18 7.87
C ASP A 298 18.76 13.86 6.63
N SER A 299 20.07 13.92 6.55
CA SER A 299 20.80 14.42 5.39
C SER A 299 20.80 13.47 4.19
N TYR A 300 20.36 12.23 4.39
CA TYR A 300 20.30 11.23 3.32
C TYR A 300 19.26 11.62 2.25
N SER A 301 19.63 11.52 0.96
CA SER A 301 18.73 11.77 -0.16
C SER A 301 17.91 10.51 -0.44
N GLY A 302 16.73 10.40 0.16
CA GLY A 302 15.82 9.26 -0.02
C GLY A 302 14.46 9.66 -0.56
N PHE A 303 13.52 8.72 -0.51
CA PHE A 303 12.18 8.82 -1.06
C PHE A 303 11.17 8.95 0.08
N SER A 304 10.54 10.12 0.24
CA SER A 304 9.46 10.36 1.20
C SER A 304 8.15 10.65 0.49
N ILE A 305 7.03 10.46 1.17
CA ILE A 305 5.71 10.82 0.64
C ILE A 305 5.26 12.15 1.24
N ARG A 306 4.51 12.94 0.46
CA ARG A 306 3.82 14.15 0.95
C ARG A 306 2.48 13.83 1.57
N GLY A 307 1.89 12.70 1.19
CA GLY A 307 0.59 12.27 1.64
C GLY A 307 0.07 11.09 0.85
N TYR A 308 -1.14 10.69 1.18
CA TYR A 308 -1.89 9.67 0.46
C TYR A 308 -3.39 9.94 0.58
N SER A 309 -4.17 9.37 -0.32
CA SER A 309 -5.61 9.25 -0.18
C SER A 309 -6.02 7.79 -0.12
N ALA A 310 -7.09 7.49 0.60
CA ALA A 310 -7.60 6.12 0.70
C ALA A 310 -9.13 6.15 0.74
N TYR A 311 -9.77 5.46 -0.20
CA TYR A 311 -11.21 5.44 -0.36
C TYR A 311 -11.74 4.07 -0.77
N ASP A 312 -13.01 3.85 -0.50
CA ASP A 312 -13.83 2.77 -1.01
C ASP A 312 -14.52 3.23 -2.31
N PHE A 313 -14.27 2.51 -3.40
CA PHE A 313 -14.81 2.73 -4.73
C PHE A 313 -15.73 1.57 -5.20
N SER A 314 -16.24 0.73 -4.30
CA SER A 314 -16.89 -0.55 -4.64
C SER A 314 -17.99 -0.44 -5.70
N ASP A 315 -18.69 0.68 -5.79
CA ASP A 315 -19.70 0.95 -6.82
C ASP A 315 -19.25 2.04 -7.82
N GLN A 316 -17.96 2.38 -7.86
CA GLN A 316 -17.44 3.54 -8.58
C GLN A 316 -16.11 3.25 -9.29
N GLU A 317 -15.97 2.08 -9.89
CA GLU A 317 -14.72 1.67 -10.54
C GLU A 317 -14.30 2.59 -11.71
N ASP A 318 -15.22 3.28 -12.39
CA ASP A 318 -14.87 4.29 -13.38
C ASP A 318 -14.21 5.54 -12.76
N GLU A 319 -14.67 5.95 -11.57
CA GLU A 319 -13.98 7.02 -10.82
C GLU A 319 -12.62 6.56 -10.32
N MET A 320 -12.49 5.31 -9.90
CA MET A 320 -11.20 4.69 -9.54
C MET A 320 -10.23 4.70 -10.74
N ALA A 321 -10.72 4.45 -11.96
CA ALA A 321 -9.91 4.54 -13.17
C ALA A 321 -9.41 5.98 -13.47
N LYS A 322 -10.22 7.00 -13.18
CA LYS A 322 -9.79 8.41 -13.28
C LYS A 322 -8.73 8.76 -12.24
N VAL A 323 -8.85 8.22 -11.02
CA VAL A 323 -7.84 8.38 -9.97
C VAL A 323 -6.52 7.73 -10.38
N LEU A 324 -6.56 6.52 -10.98
CA LEU A 324 -5.40 5.84 -11.55
C LEU A 324 -4.69 6.71 -12.61
N LEU A 325 -5.44 7.28 -13.56
CA LEU A 325 -4.90 8.15 -14.59
C LEU A 325 -4.24 9.42 -14.03
N THR A 326 -4.84 9.97 -12.99
CA THR A 326 -4.44 11.28 -12.44
C THR A 326 -3.24 11.18 -11.52
N PHE A 327 -3.20 10.16 -10.67
CA PHE A 327 -2.25 10.09 -9.56
C PHE A 327 -1.21 8.97 -9.69
N GLY A 328 -1.40 8.02 -10.60
CA GLY A 328 -0.49 6.89 -10.78
C GLY A 328 -1.06 5.56 -10.28
N PRO A 329 -0.24 4.49 -10.26
CA PRO A 329 -0.63 3.17 -9.79
C PRO A 329 -1.27 3.18 -8.41
N LEU A 330 -2.31 2.36 -8.22
CA LEU A 330 -3.12 2.32 -7.02
C LEU A 330 -2.83 1.10 -6.17
N VAL A 331 -2.62 1.31 -4.87
CA VAL A 331 -2.51 0.24 -3.87
C VAL A 331 -3.91 -0.24 -3.53
N VAL A 332 -4.16 -1.54 -3.70
CA VAL A 332 -5.45 -2.17 -3.38
C VAL A 332 -5.27 -3.42 -2.55
N VAL A 333 -6.30 -3.79 -1.79
CA VAL A 333 -6.33 -5.03 -1.02
C VAL A 333 -7.48 -5.89 -1.54
N VAL A 334 -7.16 -7.13 -1.89
CA VAL A 334 -8.08 -8.07 -2.56
C VAL A 334 -8.18 -9.39 -1.80
N ASP A 335 -9.23 -10.14 -2.06
CA ASP A 335 -9.28 -11.55 -1.73
C ASP A 335 -8.60 -12.37 -2.83
N ALA A 336 -7.43 -12.92 -2.54
CA ALA A 336 -6.59 -13.64 -3.50
C ALA A 336 -6.51 -15.16 -3.22
N VAL A 337 -7.43 -15.74 -2.47
CA VAL A 337 -7.39 -17.19 -2.16
C VAL A 337 -7.40 -18.02 -3.44
N SER A 338 -8.26 -17.68 -4.40
CA SER A 338 -8.37 -18.38 -5.69
C SER A 338 -7.24 -18.09 -6.66
N TRP A 339 -6.36 -17.13 -6.35
CA TRP A 339 -5.25 -16.75 -7.24
C TRP A 339 -4.06 -17.71 -7.15
N GLN A 340 -4.07 -18.65 -6.19
CA GLN A 340 -2.97 -19.60 -5.98
C GLN A 340 -2.52 -20.26 -7.30
N ASP A 341 -3.45 -20.76 -8.09
CA ASP A 341 -3.19 -21.53 -9.29
C ASP A 341 -3.44 -20.78 -10.60
N TYR A 342 -3.59 -19.45 -10.54
CA TYR A 342 -3.85 -18.63 -11.72
C TYR A 342 -2.67 -18.62 -12.67
N LEU A 343 -2.92 -18.85 -13.97
CA LEU A 343 -1.94 -18.83 -15.04
C LEU A 343 -2.16 -17.69 -16.04
N GLY A 344 -3.40 -17.20 -16.19
CA GLY A 344 -3.73 -16.17 -17.17
C GLY A 344 -5.22 -16.03 -17.41
N GLY A 345 -5.61 -15.19 -18.39
CA GLY A 345 -7.01 -14.83 -18.65
C GLY A 345 -7.54 -13.83 -17.63
N ILE A 346 -8.86 -13.58 -17.62
CA ILE A 346 -9.49 -12.56 -16.76
C ILE A 346 -10.20 -13.24 -15.60
N ILE A 347 -9.84 -12.90 -14.37
CA ILE A 347 -10.51 -13.36 -13.15
C ILE A 347 -11.85 -12.64 -13.06
N GLN A 348 -12.95 -13.39 -13.19
CA GLN A 348 -14.31 -12.86 -13.21
C GLN A 348 -15.16 -13.45 -12.09
N HIS A 349 -14.87 -14.69 -11.71
CA HIS A 349 -15.61 -15.49 -10.75
C HIS A 349 -14.60 -16.07 -9.76
N HIS A 350 -14.94 -16.96 -8.90
CA HIS A 350 -14.01 -17.70 -8.02
C HIS A 350 -13.33 -16.86 -6.92
N CYS A 351 -13.72 -15.60 -6.69
CA CYS A 351 -13.31 -14.95 -5.45
C CYS A 351 -14.02 -15.64 -4.29
N SER A 352 -13.30 -15.92 -3.21
CA SER A 352 -13.94 -16.42 -2.01
C SER A 352 -14.85 -15.32 -1.42
N SER A 353 -15.86 -15.70 -0.66
CA SER A 353 -16.69 -14.73 0.07
C SER A 353 -15.95 -14.21 1.34
N GLY A 354 -14.64 -14.37 1.40
CA GLY A 354 -13.80 -14.01 2.52
C GLY A 354 -13.40 -12.54 2.51
N GLU A 355 -12.82 -12.10 3.64
CA GLU A 355 -12.23 -10.77 3.73
C GLU A 355 -10.98 -10.66 2.85
N ALA A 356 -10.73 -9.45 2.36
CA ALA A 356 -9.51 -9.10 1.64
C ALA A 356 -8.26 -9.47 2.45
N ASN A 357 -7.30 -10.14 1.82
CA ASN A 357 -6.17 -10.80 2.48
C ASN A 357 -4.83 -10.59 1.79
N HIS A 358 -4.80 -9.94 0.63
CA HIS A 358 -3.60 -9.73 -0.17
C HIS A 358 -3.56 -8.32 -0.75
N ALA A 359 -2.40 -7.66 -0.66
CA ALA A 359 -2.21 -6.33 -1.20
C ALA A 359 -1.45 -6.39 -2.53
N VAL A 360 -1.96 -5.67 -3.53
CA VAL A 360 -1.44 -5.61 -4.89
C VAL A 360 -1.46 -4.18 -5.43
N LEU A 361 -0.91 -3.96 -6.63
CA LEU A 361 -0.81 -2.65 -7.25
C LEU A 361 -1.51 -2.65 -8.62
N ILE A 362 -2.55 -1.85 -8.79
CA ILE A 362 -3.17 -1.64 -10.11
C ILE A 362 -2.31 -0.69 -10.90
N THR A 363 -1.85 -1.11 -12.08
CA THR A 363 -1.02 -0.31 -12.98
C THR A 363 -1.77 0.20 -14.21
N GLY A 364 -2.91 -0.40 -14.54
CA GLY A 364 -3.66 -0.05 -15.73
C GLY A 364 -5.01 -0.75 -15.81
N PHE A 365 -5.66 -0.53 -16.94
CA PHE A 365 -6.90 -1.21 -17.32
C PHE A 365 -6.98 -1.36 -18.84
N ASP A 366 -7.80 -2.29 -19.29
CA ASP A 366 -8.13 -2.50 -20.70
C ASP A 366 -9.63 -2.72 -20.85
N LYS A 367 -10.28 -1.92 -21.70
CA LYS A 367 -11.72 -1.96 -22.03
C LYS A 367 -11.97 -2.27 -23.51
N ILE A 368 -10.92 -2.70 -24.25
CA ILE A 368 -11.03 -2.93 -25.70
C ILE A 368 -11.84 -4.20 -26.00
N GLY A 369 -11.65 -5.25 -25.20
CA GLY A 369 -12.34 -6.54 -25.39
C GLY A 369 -13.77 -6.55 -24.87
N SER A 370 -14.43 -7.70 -24.99
CA SER A 370 -15.78 -7.94 -24.46
C SER A 370 -15.87 -7.86 -22.94
N THR A 371 -14.76 -8.09 -22.26
CA THR A 371 -14.67 -8.08 -20.80
C THR A 371 -13.57 -7.09 -20.37
N PRO A 372 -13.96 -5.87 -19.93
CA PRO A 372 -13.03 -4.92 -19.35
C PRO A 372 -12.33 -5.48 -18.12
N TYR A 373 -11.01 -5.16 -17.93
CA TYR A 373 -10.26 -5.67 -16.81
C TYR A 373 -9.19 -4.69 -16.30
N TRP A 374 -8.87 -4.82 -15.01
CA TRP A 374 -7.74 -4.19 -14.35
C TRP A 374 -6.45 -4.96 -14.60
N ILE A 375 -5.35 -4.25 -14.83
CA ILE A 375 -4.00 -4.81 -14.92
C ILE A 375 -3.36 -4.68 -13.54
N VAL A 376 -3.17 -5.81 -12.86
CA VAL A 376 -2.83 -5.87 -11.44
C VAL A 376 -1.46 -6.49 -11.26
N ARG A 377 -0.48 -5.69 -10.83
CA ARG A 377 0.87 -6.15 -10.49
C ARG A 377 0.85 -6.88 -9.17
N ASN A 378 1.38 -8.10 -9.17
CA ASN A 378 1.52 -8.94 -7.98
C ASN A 378 2.98 -8.93 -7.46
N SER A 379 3.24 -9.62 -6.35
CA SER A 379 4.54 -9.75 -5.71
C SER A 379 4.99 -11.21 -5.54
N TRP A 380 4.63 -12.08 -6.50
CA TRP A 380 4.96 -13.51 -6.48
C TRP A 380 5.94 -13.94 -7.58
N GLY A 381 6.72 -12.97 -8.11
CA GLY A 381 7.66 -13.19 -9.20
C GLY A 381 7.01 -13.14 -10.58
N SER A 382 7.84 -12.98 -11.62
CA SER A 382 7.39 -12.87 -13.01
C SER A 382 6.90 -14.18 -13.62
N SER A 383 7.22 -15.33 -13.02
CA SER A 383 6.76 -16.65 -13.47
C SER A 383 5.31 -16.96 -13.08
N TRP A 384 4.68 -16.17 -12.22
CA TRP A 384 3.29 -16.32 -11.82
C TRP A 384 2.36 -15.51 -12.70
N GLY A 385 1.20 -16.07 -13.08
CA GLY A 385 0.18 -15.37 -13.85
C GLY A 385 0.68 -14.92 -15.22
N VAL A 386 0.32 -13.71 -15.63
CA VAL A 386 0.76 -13.09 -16.88
C VAL A 386 1.97 -12.19 -16.60
N ASP A 387 3.19 -12.71 -16.70
CA ASP A 387 4.43 -11.98 -16.38
C ASP A 387 4.43 -11.36 -14.98
N GLY A 388 3.84 -12.04 -14.00
CA GLY A 388 3.70 -11.56 -12.62
C GLY A 388 2.48 -10.68 -12.37
N TYR A 389 1.58 -10.55 -13.34
CA TYR A 389 0.35 -9.79 -13.27
C TYR A 389 -0.88 -10.67 -13.25
N ALA A 390 -1.94 -10.20 -12.60
CA ALA A 390 -3.30 -10.71 -12.75
C ALA A 390 -4.14 -9.74 -13.59
N HIS A 391 -5.07 -10.28 -14.34
CA HIS A 391 -6.13 -9.51 -14.98
C HIS A 391 -7.43 -9.77 -14.21
N VAL A 392 -8.05 -8.73 -13.67
CA VAL A 392 -9.26 -8.82 -12.85
C VAL A 392 -10.36 -8.02 -13.53
N LYS A 393 -11.52 -8.64 -13.76
CA LYS A 393 -12.66 -7.99 -14.42
C LYS A 393 -13.01 -6.67 -13.75
N MET A 394 -13.21 -5.64 -14.55
CA MET A 394 -13.77 -4.36 -14.13
C MET A 394 -15.28 -4.44 -14.02
N GLY A 395 -15.81 -3.75 -13.04
CA GLY A 395 -17.24 -3.77 -12.72
C GLY A 395 -17.63 -4.92 -11.81
N GLY A 396 -18.48 -4.64 -10.83
CA GLY A 396 -18.94 -5.62 -9.86
C GLY A 396 -17.98 -5.91 -8.71
N ASN A 397 -16.94 -5.07 -8.54
CA ASN A 397 -16.01 -5.14 -7.41
C ASN A 397 -15.39 -6.54 -7.19
N ILE A 398 -14.92 -7.14 -8.27
CA ILE A 398 -14.42 -8.52 -8.27
C ILE A 398 -13.25 -8.67 -7.28
N CYS A 399 -13.33 -9.68 -6.40
CA CYS A 399 -12.40 -9.94 -5.30
C CYS A 399 -12.22 -8.77 -4.33
N GLY A 400 -13.17 -7.83 -4.24
CA GLY A 400 -13.09 -6.66 -3.39
C GLY A 400 -12.05 -5.63 -3.84
N ILE A 401 -11.69 -5.61 -5.14
CA ILE A 401 -10.59 -4.80 -5.68
C ILE A 401 -10.80 -3.30 -5.48
N ALA A 402 -12.03 -2.86 -5.31
CA ALA A 402 -12.39 -1.46 -5.14
C ALA A 402 -12.72 -1.07 -3.69
N ASP A 403 -12.71 -2.01 -2.72
CA ASP A 403 -13.10 -1.74 -1.32
C ASP A 403 -12.06 -0.89 -0.56
N SER A 404 -10.78 -1.10 -0.84
CA SER A 404 -9.69 -0.42 -0.15
C SER A 404 -8.62 0.01 -1.15
N VAL A 405 -8.74 1.25 -1.62
CA VAL A 405 -7.93 1.80 -2.71
C VAL A 405 -7.16 3.01 -2.19
N SER A 406 -5.83 3.01 -2.37
CA SER A 406 -5.00 4.14 -1.96
C SER A 406 -4.15 4.67 -3.11
N ALA A 407 -4.03 6.00 -3.19
CA ALA A 407 -3.11 6.71 -4.07
C ALA A 407 -2.05 7.42 -3.23
N VAL A 408 -0.80 7.47 -3.73
CA VAL A 408 0.35 8.05 -3.03
C VAL A 408 0.76 9.36 -3.69
N PHE A 409 1.11 10.36 -2.88
CA PHE A 409 1.56 11.68 -3.34
C PHE A 409 3.01 11.94 -2.89
N VAL A 410 3.88 12.39 -3.82
CA VAL A 410 5.30 12.70 -3.60
C VAL A 410 5.65 14.12 -4.05
#